data_b7cb93306afb47013727a5aeaf1b073b
#
_entry.id   b7cb93306afb47013727a5aeaf1b073b
#
_cell.length_a   1.000
_cell.length_b   1.000
_cell.length_c   1.000
_cell.angle_alpha   90.00
_cell.angle_beta   90.00
_cell.angle_gamma   90.00
#
_symmetry.space_group_name_H-M   'P 1'
#
loop_
_entity.id
_entity.type
_entity.pdbx_description
1 polymer ?
#
loop_
_entity_poly.entity_id
_entity_poly.type
_entity_poly.pdbx_seq_one_letter_code
_entity_poly.pdbx_strand_id
1 'polypeptide(L)'
;LGDVYKRQDTDISSALMSINAVKGVNIGAGMSAAFLSGEENSDEITKGSGKVKFKSNQAGGILGGISSGQDIIASFAVKPTSSILTSRKTIDKKGKNTNISVKGRHDPCVGIRAVPIGEAMINCVLLDHLLMHRAQCG
;
A
#
# COMPACT_ATOMS: atom_id res chain seq x y z
N LEU A 1 -7.22 8.81 -20.18
CA LEU A 1 -5.87 9.29 -20.38
C LEU A 1 -5.28 9.56 -18.99
N GLY A 2 -4.41 8.62 -18.54
CA GLY A 2 -3.71 8.82 -17.27
C GLY A 2 -2.87 10.08 -17.34
N ASP A 3 -3.13 11.00 -16.42
CA ASP A 3 -2.28 12.16 -16.25
C ASP A 3 -0.93 11.68 -15.74
N VAL A 4 0.15 12.10 -16.37
CA VAL A 4 1.53 11.76 -15.95
C VAL A 4 1.78 12.18 -14.49
N TYR A 5 1.03 13.16 -13.99
CA TYR A 5 1.14 13.71 -12.64
C TYR A 5 0.13 13.14 -11.62
N LYS A 6 -0.88 12.38 -12.07
CA LYS A 6 -1.97 11.86 -11.22
C LYS A 6 -2.16 10.37 -11.44
N ARG A 7 -1.22 9.58 -10.95
CA ARG A 7 -1.27 8.13 -11.05
C ARG A 7 -1.89 7.53 -9.81
N GLN A 8 -2.88 6.65 -9.98
CA GLN A 8 -3.57 5.98 -8.87
C GLN A 8 -2.60 5.16 -8.00
N ASP A 9 -1.65 4.45 -8.59
CA ASP A 9 -0.64 3.68 -7.86
C ASP A 9 0.24 4.58 -6.97
N THR A 10 0.60 5.76 -7.47
CA THR A 10 1.37 6.75 -6.72
C THR A 10 0.56 7.31 -5.55
N ASP A 11 -0.68 7.74 -5.80
CA ASP A 11 -1.53 8.36 -4.78
C ASP A 11 -1.93 7.33 -3.70
N ILE A 12 -2.27 6.09 -4.08
CA ILE A 12 -2.51 5.00 -3.13
C ILE A 12 -1.27 4.71 -2.29
N SER A 13 -0.09 4.61 -2.92
CA SER A 13 1.16 4.34 -2.21
C SER A 13 1.49 5.47 -1.22
N SER A 14 1.30 6.72 -1.62
CA SER A 14 1.50 7.90 -0.76
C SER A 14 0.55 7.89 0.42
N ALA A 15 -0.74 7.64 0.18
CA ALA A 15 -1.76 7.58 1.22
C ALA A 15 -1.45 6.46 2.24
N LEU A 16 -1.14 5.24 1.78
CA LEU A 16 -0.79 4.12 2.65
C LEU A 16 0.51 4.37 3.41
N MET A 17 1.52 4.97 2.76
CA MET A 17 2.79 5.30 3.42
C MET A 17 2.63 6.38 4.50
N SER A 18 1.60 7.23 4.43
CA SER A 18 1.30 8.23 5.46
C SER A 18 0.75 7.64 6.76
N ILE A 19 0.29 6.40 6.74
CA ILE A 19 -0.20 5.71 7.94
C ILE A 19 0.97 5.47 8.91
N ASN A 20 0.77 5.81 10.18
CA ASN A 20 1.79 5.61 11.20
C ASN A 20 2.29 4.16 11.25
N ALA A 21 3.61 4.01 11.36
CA ALA A 21 4.31 2.73 11.42
C ALA A 21 4.35 1.92 10.10
N VAL A 22 3.76 2.39 9.02
CA VAL A 22 3.96 1.80 7.68
C VAL A 22 5.39 2.08 7.21
N LYS A 23 6.04 1.08 6.61
CA LYS A 23 7.44 1.10 6.19
C LYS A 23 7.65 0.61 4.76
N GLY A 24 6.61 0.14 4.12
CA GLY A 24 6.65 -0.28 2.73
C GLY A 24 5.24 -0.46 2.20
N VAL A 25 5.04 -0.21 0.92
CA VAL A 25 3.79 -0.39 0.20
C VAL A 25 4.09 -1.12 -1.10
N ASN A 26 3.23 -2.06 -1.46
CA ASN A 26 3.26 -2.75 -2.75
C ASN A 26 1.90 -2.58 -3.43
N ILE A 27 1.93 -2.45 -4.75
CA ILE A 27 0.76 -2.53 -5.62
C ILE A 27 0.92 -3.79 -6.48
N GLY A 28 -0.11 -4.63 -6.53
CA GLY A 28 -0.06 -5.92 -7.23
C GLY A 28 1.07 -6.81 -6.73
N ALA A 29 1.89 -7.33 -7.65
CA ALA A 29 3.06 -8.16 -7.34
C ALA A 29 4.13 -7.39 -6.52
N GLY A 30 4.13 -6.05 -6.57
CA GLY A 30 5.02 -5.21 -5.79
C GLY A 30 6.48 -5.60 -5.94
N MET A 31 7.20 -5.78 -4.83
CA MET A 31 8.62 -6.19 -4.84
C MET A 31 8.87 -7.54 -5.50
N SER A 32 7.87 -8.44 -5.53
CA SER A 32 8.01 -9.74 -6.19
C SER A 32 8.17 -9.63 -7.69
N ALA A 33 7.71 -8.53 -8.31
CA ALA A 33 7.89 -8.27 -9.74
C ALA A 33 9.37 -8.26 -10.17
N ALA A 34 10.28 -7.94 -9.26
CA ALA A 34 11.73 -7.95 -9.53
C ALA A 34 12.30 -9.36 -9.81
N PHE A 35 11.58 -10.40 -9.45
CA PHE A 35 11.96 -11.80 -9.68
C PHE A 35 11.26 -12.43 -10.88
N LEU A 36 10.33 -11.71 -11.51
CA LEU A 36 9.57 -12.18 -12.66
C LEU A 36 10.22 -11.71 -13.97
N SER A 37 10.15 -12.56 -14.99
CA SER A 37 10.42 -12.13 -16.37
C SER A 37 9.30 -11.20 -16.84
N GLY A 38 9.54 -10.44 -17.91
CA GLY A 38 8.51 -9.58 -18.50
C GLY A 38 7.27 -10.36 -18.96
N GLU A 39 7.45 -11.61 -19.42
CA GLU A 39 6.37 -12.50 -19.82
C GLU A 39 5.53 -12.93 -18.61
N GLU A 40 6.17 -13.37 -17.52
CA GLU A 40 5.49 -13.78 -16.28
C GLU A 40 4.77 -12.64 -15.59
N ASN A 41 5.31 -11.41 -15.68
CA ASN A 41 4.69 -10.21 -15.11
C ASN A 41 3.59 -9.61 -15.98
N SER A 42 3.37 -10.15 -17.18
CA SER A 42 2.34 -9.66 -18.10
C SER A 42 0.96 -10.18 -17.73
N ASP A 43 0.00 -9.26 -17.56
CA ASP A 43 -1.41 -9.61 -17.35
C ASP A 43 -2.11 -9.77 -18.68
N GLU A 44 -2.07 -10.99 -19.23
CA GLU A 44 -2.69 -11.30 -20.52
C GLU A 44 -4.21 -11.08 -20.51
N ILE A 45 -4.69 -10.47 -21.57
CA ILE A 45 -6.10 -10.16 -21.77
C ILE A 45 -6.69 -11.12 -22.81
N THR A 46 -7.83 -11.72 -22.50
CA THR A 46 -8.56 -12.62 -23.38
C THR A 46 -10.01 -12.18 -23.54
N LYS A 47 -10.62 -12.54 -24.68
CA LYS A 47 -12.03 -12.33 -24.90
C LYS A 47 -12.83 -13.41 -24.16
N GLY A 48 -13.62 -13.01 -23.16
CA GLY A 48 -14.64 -13.88 -22.54
C GLY A 48 -15.97 -13.81 -23.25
N SER A 49 -17.01 -14.41 -22.69
CA SER A 49 -18.40 -14.35 -23.17
C SER A 49 -18.97 -12.93 -23.07
N GLY A 50 -18.57 -12.06 -23.99
CA GLY A 50 -19.02 -10.65 -24.01
C GLY A 50 -18.32 -9.69 -23.06
N LYS A 51 -17.33 -10.17 -22.29
CA LYS A 51 -16.55 -9.34 -21.36
C LYS A 51 -15.05 -9.59 -21.55
N VAL A 52 -14.24 -8.59 -21.24
CA VAL A 52 -12.79 -8.73 -21.12
C VAL A 52 -12.48 -9.62 -19.92
N LYS A 53 -11.57 -10.57 -20.07
CA LYS A 53 -11.07 -11.44 -19.00
C LYS A 53 -9.56 -11.36 -18.93
N PHE A 54 -9.04 -11.09 -17.75
CA PHE A 54 -7.61 -11.14 -17.46
C PHE A 54 -7.22 -12.53 -16.95
N LYS A 55 -6.04 -13.01 -17.30
CA LYS A 55 -5.52 -14.30 -16.82
C LYS A 55 -4.81 -14.18 -15.47
N SER A 56 -4.28 -13.02 -15.16
CA SER A 56 -3.55 -12.70 -13.92
C SER A 56 -3.83 -11.25 -13.49
N ASN A 57 -3.31 -10.83 -12.36
CA ASN A 57 -3.41 -9.46 -11.85
C ASN A 57 -2.10 -9.03 -11.17
N GLN A 58 -0.99 -9.19 -11.87
CA GLN A 58 0.34 -8.79 -11.38
C GLN A 58 0.44 -7.28 -11.18
N ALA A 59 -0.23 -6.52 -12.06
CA ALA A 59 -0.29 -5.06 -11.95
C ALA A 59 -1.19 -4.56 -10.80
N GLY A 60 -1.94 -5.47 -10.13
CA GLY A 60 -2.80 -5.09 -9.01
C GLY A 60 -3.95 -4.16 -9.39
N GLY A 61 -4.54 -4.36 -10.57
CA GLY A 61 -5.71 -3.61 -11.04
C GLY A 61 -5.41 -2.21 -11.57
N ILE A 62 -4.13 -1.81 -11.64
CA ILE A 62 -3.70 -0.49 -12.09
C ILE A 62 -2.66 -0.65 -13.20
N LEU A 63 -2.98 -0.20 -14.40
CA LEU A 63 -2.10 -0.19 -15.57
C LEU A 63 -1.91 1.23 -16.07
N GLY A 64 -0.65 1.65 -16.26
CA GLY A 64 -0.34 3.00 -16.71
C GLY A 64 -0.86 4.11 -15.78
N GLY A 65 -1.06 3.80 -14.50
CA GLY A 65 -1.55 4.73 -13.49
C GLY A 65 -3.08 4.86 -13.43
N ILE A 66 -3.84 4.06 -14.18
CA ILE A 66 -5.31 4.05 -14.19
C ILE A 66 -5.87 2.65 -13.93
N SER A 67 -7.09 2.59 -13.40
CA SER A 67 -7.78 1.31 -13.14
C SER A 67 -8.00 0.51 -14.42
N SER A 68 -7.67 -0.79 -14.38
CA SER A 68 -7.87 -1.74 -15.50
C SER A 68 -9.24 -2.39 -15.50
N GLY A 69 -10.03 -2.22 -14.45
CA GLY A 69 -11.30 -2.93 -14.23
C GLY A 69 -11.14 -4.25 -13.46
N GLN A 70 -9.91 -4.61 -13.06
CA GLN A 70 -9.63 -5.68 -12.11
C GLN A 70 -9.66 -5.15 -10.66
N ASP A 71 -9.65 -6.07 -9.70
CA ASP A 71 -9.53 -5.70 -8.29
C ASP A 71 -8.22 -4.94 -8.04
N ILE A 72 -8.32 -3.84 -7.32
CA ILE A 72 -7.13 -3.09 -6.88
C ILE A 72 -6.53 -3.81 -5.69
N ILE A 73 -5.29 -4.27 -5.85
CA ILE A 73 -4.55 -5.01 -4.84
C ILE A 73 -3.40 -4.15 -4.33
N ALA A 74 -3.47 -3.78 -3.06
CA ALA A 74 -2.39 -3.08 -2.38
C ALA A 74 -2.06 -3.80 -1.06
N SER A 75 -0.79 -3.87 -0.73
CA SER A 75 -0.32 -4.39 0.55
C SER A 75 0.68 -3.44 1.18
N PHE A 76 0.75 -3.42 2.50
CA PHE A 76 1.70 -2.57 3.20
C PHE A 76 2.28 -3.25 4.43
N ALA A 77 3.55 -2.96 4.69
CA ALA A 77 4.31 -3.49 5.82
C ALA A 77 4.23 -2.51 6.99
N VAL A 78 3.77 -3.00 8.13
CA VAL A 78 3.69 -2.22 9.38
C VAL A 78 4.81 -2.68 10.31
N LYS A 79 5.65 -1.74 10.77
CA LYS A 79 6.70 -2.09 11.74
C LYS A 79 6.09 -2.58 13.04
N PRO A 80 6.66 -3.60 13.69
CA PRO A 80 6.21 -4.05 15.00
C PRO A 80 6.39 -2.95 16.05
N THR A 81 5.58 -2.98 17.09
CA THR A 81 5.67 -2.06 18.22
C THR A 81 7.03 -2.16 18.88
N SER A 82 7.75 -1.04 18.95
CA SER A 82 9.06 -0.97 19.61
C SER A 82 8.97 -0.64 21.11
N SER A 83 7.83 -0.16 21.56
CA SER A 83 7.55 0.13 22.97
C SER A 83 7.16 -1.15 23.69
N ILE A 84 8.15 -1.91 24.16
CA ILE A 84 7.98 -3.21 24.83
C ILE A 84 8.58 -3.18 26.22
N LEU A 85 8.16 -4.11 27.08
CA LEU A 85 8.65 -4.23 28.46
C LEU A 85 10.12 -4.67 28.55
N THR A 86 10.70 -5.20 27.47
CA THR A 86 12.09 -5.63 27.43
C THR A 86 13.01 -4.41 27.55
N SER A 87 13.99 -4.48 28.46
CA SER A 87 15.01 -3.46 28.64
C SER A 87 15.84 -3.28 27.37
N ARG A 88 16.03 -2.03 26.92
CA ARG A 88 16.82 -1.64 25.74
C ARG A 88 17.88 -0.63 26.12
N LYS A 89 19.07 -0.77 25.51
CA LYS A 89 20.16 0.19 25.66
C LYS A 89 19.81 1.50 24.95
N THR A 90 20.09 2.62 25.61
CA THR A 90 19.90 3.97 25.09
C THR A 90 20.90 4.92 25.73
N ILE A 91 20.75 6.21 25.49
CA ILE A 91 21.51 7.27 26.15
C ILE A 91 20.55 8.18 26.93
N ASP A 92 21.02 8.71 28.04
CA ASP A 92 20.30 9.74 28.82
C ASP A 92 20.44 11.13 28.16
N LYS A 93 19.79 12.15 28.76
CA LYS A 93 19.88 13.55 28.32
C LYS A 93 21.28 14.14 28.40
N LYS A 94 22.20 13.49 29.14
CA LYS A 94 23.60 13.90 29.28
C LYS A 94 24.53 13.11 28.34
N GLY A 95 23.97 12.28 27.45
CA GLY A 95 24.72 11.45 26.51
C GLY A 95 25.38 10.21 27.16
N LYS A 96 25.01 9.81 28.37
CA LYS A 96 25.55 8.63 29.05
C LYS A 96 24.71 7.40 28.71
N ASN A 97 25.37 6.25 28.49
CA ASN A 97 24.71 4.98 28.28
C ASN A 97 23.82 4.61 29.46
N THR A 98 22.58 4.26 29.16
CA THR A 98 21.58 3.82 30.12
C THR A 98 20.66 2.75 29.49
N ASN A 99 19.76 2.22 30.31
CA ASN A 99 18.73 1.29 29.82
C ASN A 99 17.35 1.90 30.03
N ILE A 100 16.46 1.64 29.08
CA ILE A 100 15.06 2.03 29.17
C ILE A 100 14.17 0.80 29.03
N SER A 101 13.09 0.76 29.81
CA SER A 101 11.98 -0.17 29.66
C SER A 101 10.69 0.63 29.65
N VAL A 102 9.90 0.49 28.60
CA VAL A 102 8.64 1.23 28.46
C VAL A 102 7.55 0.42 29.15
N LYS A 103 6.98 0.96 30.23
CA LYS A 103 5.84 0.39 30.95
C LYS A 103 4.56 0.95 30.37
N GLY A 104 3.57 0.10 30.14
CA GLY A 104 2.25 0.49 29.63
C GLY A 104 1.57 -0.63 28.85
N ARG A 105 0.32 -0.40 28.47
CA ARG A 105 -0.41 -1.27 27.58
C ARG A 105 -0.05 -0.94 26.14
N HIS A 106 0.45 -1.92 25.42
CA HIS A 106 0.75 -1.82 24.00
C HIS A 106 0.02 -2.91 23.24
N ASP A 107 -0.44 -2.59 22.03
CA ASP A 107 -1.03 -3.60 21.16
C ASP A 107 0.05 -4.58 20.69
N PRO A 108 -0.19 -5.89 20.80
CA PRO A 108 0.80 -6.90 20.39
C PRO A 108 1.05 -6.87 18.88
N CYS A 109 0.02 -6.48 18.09
CA CYS A 109 0.12 -6.31 16.65
C CYS A 109 -0.74 -5.13 16.20
N VAL A 110 -0.09 -4.06 15.76
CA VAL A 110 -0.79 -2.88 15.20
C VAL A 110 -1.33 -3.13 13.79
N GLY A 111 -0.84 -4.16 13.10
CA GLY A 111 -1.26 -4.52 11.74
C GLY A 111 -2.76 -4.81 11.64
N ILE A 112 -3.33 -5.48 12.65
CA ILE A 112 -4.77 -5.81 12.68
C ILE A 112 -5.62 -4.54 12.61
N ARG A 113 -5.23 -3.50 13.34
CA ARG A 113 -5.93 -2.20 13.33
C ARG A 113 -5.59 -1.34 12.10
N ALA A 114 -4.48 -1.62 11.45
CA ALA A 114 -4.06 -0.89 10.26
C ALA A 114 -4.90 -1.26 9.03
N VAL A 115 -5.50 -2.47 8.97
CA VAL A 115 -6.31 -2.92 7.84
C VAL A 115 -7.47 -1.95 7.53
N PRO A 116 -8.43 -1.70 8.45
CA PRO A 116 -9.53 -0.78 8.16
C PRO A 116 -9.06 0.66 7.89
N ILE A 117 -7.93 1.07 8.45
CA ILE A 117 -7.34 2.38 8.16
C ILE A 117 -6.84 2.41 6.70
N GLY A 118 -6.14 1.37 6.27
CA GLY A 118 -5.67 1.23 4.89
C GLY A 118 -6.83 1.22 3.89
N GLU A 119 -7.88 0.46 4.16
CA GLU A 119 -9.10 0.43 3.33
C GLU A 119 -9.73 1.83 3.22
N ALA A 120 -9.86 2.55 4.33
CA ALA A 120 -10.41 3.91 4.33
C ALA A 120 -9.53 4.87 3.50
N MET A 121 -8.21 4.78 3.62
CA MET A 121 -7.27 5.63 2.86
C MET A 121 -7.35 5.34 1.36
N ILE A 122 -7.41 4.08 0.95
CA ILE A 122 -7.59 3.70 -0.47
C ILE A 122 -8.92 4.23 -1.00
N ASN A 123 -10.01 4.07 -0.25
CA ASN A 123 -11.33 4.57 -0.65
C ASN A 123 -11.34 6.09 -0.85
N CYS A 124 -10.66 6.85 0.01
CA CYS A 124 -10.52 8.31 -0.17
C CYS A 124 -9.78 8.65 -1.47
N VAL A 125 -8.68 7.97 -1.77
CA VAL A 125 -7.92 8.18 -3.01
C VAL A 125 -8.75 7.82 -4.24
N LEU A 126 -9.43 6.67 -4.22
CA LEU A 126 -10.27 6.24 -5.34
C LEU A 126 -11.46 7.18 -5.57
N LEU A 127 -12.05 7.71 -4.50
CA LEU A 127 -13.11 8.71 -4.61
C LEU A 127 -12.61 10.01 -5.25
N ASP A 128 -11.42 10.47 -4.87
CA ASP A 128 -10.81 11.66 -5.46
C ASP A 128 -10.56 11.46 -6.97
N HIS A 129 -9.99 10.33 -7.36
CA HIS A 129 -9.82 9.97 -8.77
C HIS A 129 -11.16 9.87 -9.53
N LEU A 130 -12.20 9.32 -8.90
CA LEU A 130 -13.54 9.26 -9.50
C LEU A 130 -14.12 10.65 -9.74
N LEU A 131 -13.97 11.54 -8.76
CA LEU A 131 -14.46 12.93 -8.88
C LEU A 131 -13.69 13.70 -9.96
N MET A 132 -12.37 13.54 -10.03
CA MET A 132 -11.56 14.10 -11.11
C MET A 132 -11.99 13.58 -12.48
N HIS A 133 -12.20 12.28 -12.61
CA HIS A 133 -12.68 11.67 -13.86
C HIS A 133 -14.02 12.25 -14.28
N ARG A 134 -14.98 12.34 -13.36
CA ARG A 134 -16.29 12.94 -13.64
C ARG A 134 -16.20 14.41 -14.03
N ALA A 135 -15.30 15.16 -13.41
CA ALA A 135 -15.10 16.57 -13.76
C ALA A 135 -14.54 16.78 -15.18
N GLN A 136 -13.79 15.79 -15.70
CA GLN A 136 -13.17 15.87 -17.04
C GLN A 136 -14.03 15.22 -18.13
N CYS A 137 -14.74 14.14 -17.81
CA CYS A 137 -15.41 13.31 -18.79
C CYS A 137 -16.96 13.37 -18.71
N GLY A 138 -17.54 13.98 -17.67
CA GLY A 138 -19.00 14.14 -17.50
C GLY A 138 -19.62 13.01 -16.71
#